data_557eb133783cb5388cb9100ed3044f59
#
_entry.id   557eb133783cb5388cb9100ed3044f59
#
_cell.length_a   1.000
_cell.length_b   1.000
_cell.length_c   1.000
_cell.angle_alpha   90.00
_cell.angle_beta   90.00
_cell.angle_gamma   90.00
#
_symmetry.space_group_name_H-M   'P 1'
#
loop_
_entity.id
_entity.type
_entity.pdbx_description
1 polymer ?
#
loop_
_entity_poly.entity_id
_entity_poly.type
_entity_poly.pdbx_seq_one_letter_code
_entity_poly.pdbx_strand_id
1 'polypeptide(L)'
;MSDVNAIYFQNQTFKNIAANYAKKYNLPLTTKIPITPFINISDETFISFDELSLKNNFNEGSFKNRIINFQRENLLKKAIGHKKKPYKKILDVTGGLGHDSFLFALLGHEVTLVERNTGLCILFEEALRNLPKTTYFEKAKSKINVLNENSEKFLNELDIYDVIYVDPMFDIKSKAGRSGQLNTMQKYLSDQSDVSITLIGGNFKRMVIKRPISFNHSKRLKPQITVKGKAVVFHVFLKNPNN
;
A
#
# COMPACT_ATOMS: atom_id res chain seq x y z
N MET A 1 -4.51 -12.45 -12.10
CA MET A 1 -5.25 -11.48 -12.95
C MET A 1 -4.25 -10.53 -13.60
N SER A 2 -4.45 -10.13 -14.86
CA SER A 2 -3.57 -9.17 -15.54
C SER A 2 -3.70 -7.78 -14.91
N ASP A 3 -2.62 -7.01 -14.91
CA ASP A 3 -2.62 -5.59 -14.55
C ASP A 3 -3.50 -4.79 -15.53
N VAL A 4 -3.78 -3.52 -15.22
CA VAL A 4 -4.53 -2.64 -16.13
C VAL A 4 -3.80 -2.51 -17.46
N ASN A 5 -4.56 -2.50 -18.56
CA ASN A 5 -4.04 -2.52 -19.92
C ASN A 5 -4.12 -1.16 -20.63
N ALA A 6 -4.89 -0.21 -20.08
CA ALA A 6 -5.07 1.11 -20.67
C ALA A 6 -5.54 2.15 -19.64
N ILE A 7 -5.35 3.41 -19.99
CA ILE A 7 -5.94 4.56 -19.30
C ILE A 7 -7.04 5.14 -20.19
N TYR A 8 -8.24 5.14 -19.64
CA TYR A 8 -9.43 5.69 -20.26
C TYR A 8 -9.82 7.02 -19.60
N PHE A 9 -10.24 7.98 -20.41
CA PHE A 9 -10.87 9.20 -19.96
C PHE A 9 -11.96 9.61 -20.95
N GLN A 10 -13.09 10.08 -20.45
CA GLN A 10 -14.19 10.55 -21.28
C GLN A 10 -14.19 12.07 -21.41
N ASN A 11 -13.98 12.77 -20.30
CA ASN A 11 -14.02 14.21 -20.26
C ASN A 11 -12.63 14.81 -20.54
N GLN A 12 -12.56 15.79 -21.49
CA GLN A 12 -11.32 16.47 -21.87
C GLN A 12 -10.63 17.17 -20.68
N THR A 13 -11.35 17.53 -19.65
CA THR A 13 -10.79 18.09 -18.40
C THR A 13 -9.73 17.16 -17.77
N PHE A 14 -9.87 15.84 -17.94
CA PHE A 14 -8.95 14.85 -17.38
C PHE A 14 -7.82 14.45 -18.32
N LYS A 15 -7.81 14.95 -19.58
CA LYS A 15 -6.83 14.57 -20.61
C LYS A 15 -5.38 14.69 -20.13
N ASN A 16 -5.03 15.83 -19.51
CA ASN A 16 -3.64 16.06 -19.08
C ASN A 16 -3.22 15.11 -17.94
N ILE A 17 -4.11 14.84 -16.99
CA ILE A 17 -3.86 13.91 -15.88
C ILE A 17 -3.71 12.49 -16.44
N ALA A 18 -4.65 12.07 -17.30
CA ALA A 18 -4.62 10.77 -17.94
C ALA A 18 -3.35 10.57 -18.78
N ALA A 19 -2.94 11.60 -19.56
CA ALA A 19 -1.71 11.56 -20.36
C ALA A 19 -0.44 11.46 -19.49
N ASN A 20 -0.40 12.14 -18.35
CA ASN A 20 0.71 12.04 -17.40
C ASN A 20 0.86 10.63 -16.86
N TYR A 21 -0.23 9.97 -16.45
CA TYR A 21 -0.19 8.57 -16.01
C TYR A 21 0.15 7.62 -17.15
N ALA A 22 -0.42 7.83 -18.34
CA ALA A 22 -0.10 7.02 -19.51
C ALA A 22 1.40 7.04 -19.83
N LYS A 23 2.00 8.23 -19.79
CA LYS A 23 3.45 8.39 -19.96
C LYS A 23 4.25 7.76 -18.82
N LYS A 24 3.87 8.03 -17.56
CA LYS A 24 4.59 7.54 -16.36
C LYS A 24 4.63 6.03 -16.31
N TYR A 25 3.52 5.38 -16.61
CA TYR A 25 3.35 3.93 -16.45
C TYR A 25 3.40 3.16 -17.77
N ASN A 26 3.73 3.86 -18.87
CA ASN A 26 3.81 3.28 -20.21
C ASN A 26 2.54 2.51 -20.62
N LEU A 27 1.38 3.13 -20.40
CA LEU A 27 0.07 2.56 -20.73
C LEU A 27 -0.57 3.27 -21.93
N PRO A 28 -1.32 2.57 -22.77
CA PRO A 28 -2.13 3.18 -23.82
C PRO A 28 -3.14 4.18 -23.27
N LEU A 29 -3.29 5.32 -23.92
CA LEU A 29 -4.30 6.34 -23.61
C LEU A 29 -5.44 6.27 -24.62
N THR A 30 -6.69 6.26 -24.14
CA THR A 30 -7.85 6.13 -25.03
C THR A 30 -9.06 6.93 -24.52
N THR A 31 -9.92 7.36 -25.48
CA THR A 31 -11.24 7.92 -25.21
C THR A 31 -12.37 6.93 -25.55
N LYS A 32 -12.02 5.74 -26.04
CA LYS A 32 -12.96 4.64 -26.25
C LYS A 32 -12.81 3.66 -25.08
N ILE A 33 -13.92 3.15 -24.56
CA ILE A 33 -13.92 2.21 -23.44
C ILE A 33 -13.07 0.98 -23.82
N PRO A 34 -11.99 0.69 -23.06
CA PRO A 34 -11.12 -0.45 -23.34
C PRO A 34 -11.74 -1.77 -22.85
N ILE A 35 -11.08 -2.88 -23.21
CA ILE A 35 -11.34 -4.17 -22.57
C ILE A 35 -10.81 -4.11 -21.13
N THR A 36 -11.53 -4.69 -20.17
CA THR A 36 -11.11 -4.75 -18.77
C THR A 36 -9.90 -5.68 -18.55
N PRO A 37 -9.03 -5.41 -17.57
CA PRO A 37 -9.06 -4.29 -16.62
C PRO A 37 -8.42 -3.01 -17.19
N PHE A 38 -8.98 -1.85 -16.86
CA PHE A 38 -8.44 -0.54 -17.21
C PHE A 38 -8.65 0.49 -16.11
N ILE A 39 -7.88 1.59 -16.13
CA ILE A 39 -8.10 2.77 -15.29
C ILE A 39 -9.03 3.75 -16.01
N ASN A 40 -10.08 4.19 -15.32
CA ASN A 40 -10.89 5.33 -15.71
C ASN A 40 -10.46 6.56 -14.91
N ILE A 41 -9.92 7.57 -15.58
CA ILE A 41 -9.57 8.87 -14.99
C ILE A 41 -10.78 9.80 -15.11
N SER A 42 -11.33 10.16 -13.96
CA SER A 42 -12.53 11.00 -13.82
C SER A 42 -12.49 11.72 -12.47
N ASP A 43 -13.58 12.41 -12.08
CA ASP A 43 -13.73 12.96 -10.72
C ASP A 43 -13.55 11.88 -9.65
N GLU A 44 -14.04 10.68 -9.95
CA GLU A 44 -13.82 9.49 -9.13
C GLU A 44 -13.04 8.45 -9.94
N THR A 45 -11.72 8.53 -9.90
CA THR A 45 -10.84 7.56 -10.58
C THR A 45 -11.02 6.16 -10.02
N PHE A 46 -11.13 5.16 -10.91
CA PHE A 46 -11.30 3.77 -10.53
C PHE A 46 -10.65 2.79 -11.52
N ILE A 47 -10.33 1.59 -11.03
CA ILE A 47 -10.05 0.44 -11.89
C ILE A 47 -11.37 -0.23 -12.23
N SER A 48 -11.64 -0.42 -13.51
CA SER A 48 -12.75 -1.26 -14.00
C SER A 48 -12.21 -2.65 -14.29
N PHE A 49 -12.82 -3.69 -13.73
CA PHE A 49 -12.51 -5.08 -14.03
C PHE A 49 -13.75 -5.96 -13.87
N ASP A 50 -13.99 -6.82 -14.84
CA ASP A 50 -15.23 -7.54 -14.99
C ASP A 50 -16.45 -6.58 -14.85
N GLU A 51 -17.39 -6.89 -13.97
CA GLU A 51 -18.53 -5.99 -13.65
C GLU A 51 -18.28 -5.15 -12.38
N LEU A 52 -17.02 -5.10 -11.91
CA LEU A 52 -16.65 -4.46 -10.66
C LEU A 52 -15.83 -3.20 -10.89
N SER A 53 -15.84 -2.32 -9.89
CA SER A 53 -14.95 -1.16 -9.84
C SER A 53 -14.22 -1.09 -8.49
N LEU A 54 -12.92 -0.78 -8.53
CA LEU A 54 -12.11 -0.53 -7.36
C LEU A 54 -11.70 0.94 -7.32
N LYS A 55 -12.03 1.62 -6.22
CA LYS A 55 -11.68 3.03 -5.96
C LYS A 55 -10.75 3.15 -4.77
N ASN A 56 -10.06 4.27 -4.67
CA ASN A 56 -9.31 4.65 -3.48
C ASN A 56 -9.56 6.13 -3.17
N ASN A 57 -10.27 6.41 -2.08
CA ASN A 57 -10.59 7.77 -1.67
C ASN A 57 -10.22 8.00 -0.20
N PHE A 58 -9.21 8.84 0.03
CA PHE A 58 -8.71 9.16 1.37
C PHE A 58 -9.59 10.19 2.12
N ASN A 59 -10.51 10.84 1.41
CA ASN A 59 -11.44 11.81 1.98
C ASN A 59 -12.72 11.18 2.54
N GLU A 60 -12.87 9.85 2.46
CA GLU A 60 -14.11 9.16 2.82
C GLU A 60 -13.86 7.91 3.66
N GLY A 61 -14.94 7.36 4.20
CA GLY A 61 -14.95 6.08 4.89
C GLY A 61 -14.11 6.02 6.16
N SER A 62 -13.78 4.81 6.55
CA SER A 62 -13.03 4.55 7.79
C SER A 62 -11.59 5.06 7.72
N PHE A 63 -10.99 5.11 6.53
CA PHE A 63 -9.61 5.57 6.38
C PHE A 63 -9.46 7.08 6.62
N LYS A 64 -10.44 7.89 6.22
CA LYS A 64 -10.50 9.33 6.59
C LYS A 64 -10.37 9.53 8.10
N ASN A 65 -11.08 8.70 8.87
CA ASN A 65 -11.02 8.79 10.34
C ASN A 65 -9.61 8.41 10.87
N ARG A 66 -8.93 7.45 10.25
CA ARG A 66 -7.54 7.11 10.59
C ARG A 66 -6.60 8.28 10.26
N ILE A 67 -6.76 8.93 9.12
CA ILE A 67 -5.98 10.12 8.72
C ILE A 67 -6.14 11.24 9.75
N ILE A 68 -7.37 11.58 10.13
CA ILE A 68 -7.66 12.63 11.12
C ILE A 68 -7.05 12.28 12.49
N ASN A 69 -7.09 11.01 12.86
CA ASN A 69 -6.64 10.51 14.16
C ASN A 69 -5.30 9.76 14.10
N PHE A 70 -4.45 10.01 13.07
CA PHE A 70 -3.22 9.23 12.84
C PHE A 70 -2.27 9.18 14.06
N GLN A 71 -2.31 10.20 14.93
CA GLN A 71 -1.55 10.19 16.19
C GLN A 71 -2.01 9.10 17.17
N ARG A 72 -3.20 8.53 16.99
CA ARG A 72 -3.75 7.42 17.80
C ARG A 72 -3.43 6.03 17.23
N GLU A 73 -2.68 5.92 16.13
CA GLU A 73 -2.23 4.65 15.55
C GLU A 73 -1.15 3.97 16.40
N ASN A 74 -1.46 3.73 17.69
CA ASN A 74 -0.49 3.26 18.69
C ASN A 74 0.10 1.88 18.38
N LEU A 75 -0.70 0.98 17.78
CA LEU A 75 -0.22 -0.37 17.43
C LEU A 75 0.80 -0.27 16.28
N LEU A 76 0.47 0.51 15.25
CA LEU A 76 1.33 0.75 14.10
C LEU A 76 2.64 1.41 14.55
N LYS A 77 2.54 2.48 15.36
CA LYS A 77 3.70 3.18 15.93
C LYS A 77 4.60 2.23 16.73
N LYS A 78 4.01 1.38 17.59
CA LYS A 78 4.77 0.39 18.39
C LYS A 78 5.44 -0.63 17.49
N ALA A 79 4.76 -1.12 16.46
CA ALA A 79 5.31 -2.13 15.55
C ALA A 79 6.53 -1.60 14.78
N ILE A 80 6.47 -0.40 14.21
CA ILE A 80 7.60 0.20 13.49
C ILE A 80 8.69 0.78 14.43
N GLY A 81 8.46 0.77 15.75
CA GLY A 81 9.37 1.39 16.69
C GLY A 81 9.46 2.91 16.49
N HIS A 82 8.29 3.55 16.33
CA HIS A 82 8.20 5.00 16.14
C HIS A 82 8.75 5.75 17.35
N LYS A 83 9.57 6.75 17.07
CA LYS A 83 10.02 7.79 18.00
C LYS A 83 9.76 9.14 17.33
N LYS A 84 9.66 10.22 18.11
CA LYS A 84 9.48 11.57 17.55
C LYS A 84 10.63 11.98 16.63
N LYS A 85 11.83 11.54 16.95
CA LYS A 85 13.06 11.72 16.15
C LYS A 85 14.11 10.68 16.60
N PRO A 86 15.03 10.24 15.73
CA PRO A 86 15.05 10.52 14.29
C PRO A 86 13.88 9.83 13.57
N TYR A 87 13.42 10.42 12.48
CA TYR A 87 12.46 9.77 11.57
C TYR A 87 13.15 8.61 10.84
N LYS A 88 12.33 7.64 10.44
CA LYS A 88 12.80 6.41 9.82
C LYS A 88 12.63 6.44 8.32
N LYS A 89 13.47 5.67 7.61
CA LYS A 89 13.25 5.26 6.24
C LYS A 89 12.50 3.93 6.26
N ILE A 90 11.31 3.90 5.70
CA ILE A 90 10.42 2.73 5.68
C ILE A 90 10.26 2.27 4.24
N LEU A 91 10.51 0.97 3.98
CA LEU A 91 10.15 0.30 2.75
C LEU A 91 8.87 -0.49 2.99
N ASP A 92 7.77 -0.06 2.37
CA ASP A 92 6.53 -0.81 2.30
C ASP A 92 6.55 -1.65 1.02
N VAL A 93 6.75 -2.95 1.16
CA VAL A 93 6.91 -3.88 0.03
C VAL A 93 5.59 -4.45 -0.49
N THR A 94 4.48 -4.04 0.11
CA THR A 94 3.11 -4.49 -0.20
C THR A 94 2.16 -3.30 -0.28
N GLY A 95 2.55 -2.29 -1.03
CA GLY A 95 1.92 -0.96 -1.07
C GLY A 95 0.40 -0.97 -1.15
N GLY A 96 -0.17 -1.75 -2.06
CA GLY A 96 -1.61 -1.84 -2.24
C GLY A 96 -2.26 -0.47 -2.47
N LEU A 97 -3.31 -0.15 -1.71
CA LEU A 97 -3.95 1.17 -1.74
C LEU A 97 -3.19 2.25 -0.93
N GLY A 98 -2.02 1.94 -0.36
CA GLY A 98 -1.13 2.89 0.29
C GLY A 98 -1.60 3.42 1.65
N HIS A 99 -2.58 2.78 2.29
CA HIS A 99 -3.17 3.27 3.53
C HIS A 99 -2.14 3.38 4.67
N ASP A 100 -1.42 2.30 4.96
CA ASP A 100 -0.44 2.32 6.05
C ASP A 100 0.80 3.16 5.68
N SER A 101 1.23 3.14 4.41
CA SER A 101 2.28 4.02 3.88
C SER A 101 1.98 5.51 4.09
N PHE A 102 0.74 5.94 3.83
CA PHE A 102 0.35 7.34 4.07
C PHE A 102 0.36 7.69 5.55
N LEU A 103 -0.07 6.77 6.43
CA LEU A 103 0.03 6.99 7.89
C LEU A 103 1.48 7.11 8.36
N PHE A 104 2.42 6.35 7.80
CA PHE A 104 3.84 6.52 8.10
C PHE A 104 4.35 7.90 7.70
N ALA A 105 3.96 8.38 6.53
CA ALA A 105 4.33 9.72 6.06
C ALA A 105 3.72 10.83 6.93
N LEU A 106 2.47 10.68 7.36
CA LEU A 106 1.82 11.57 8.33
C LEU A 106 2.54 11.60 9.68
N LEU A 107 3.13 10.47 10.11
CA LEU A 107 3.97 10.39 11.31
C LEU A 107 5.37 10.99 11.10
N GLY A 108 5.69 11.46 9.89
CA GLY A 108 6.93 12.14 9.54
C GLY A 108 8.02 11.25 8.94
N HIS A 109 7.78 9.97 8.75
CA HIS A 109 8.73 9.04 8.15
C HIS A 109 8.88 9.23 6.64
N GLU A 110 10.05 8.89 6.09
CA GLU A 110 10.27 8.74 4.65
C GLU A 110 9.81 7.35 4.24
N VAL A 111 8.99 7.25 3.20
CA VAL A 111 8.35 6.01 2.77
C VAL A 111 8.65 5.74 1.32
N THR A 112 9.23 4.58 1.04
CA THR A 112 9.25 3.99 -0.29
C THR A 112 8.16 2.94 -0.34
N LEU A 113 7.11 3.22 -1.11
CA LEU A 113 6.01 2.30 -1.37
C LEU A 113 6.31 1.53 -2.64
N VAL A 114 6.36 0.21 -2.52
CA VAL A 114 6.56 -0.71 -3.65
C VAL A 114 5.27 -1.47 -3.91
N GLU A 115 4.74 -1.34 -5.11
CA GLU A 115 3.54 -2.04 -5.55
C GLU A 115 3.71 -2.51 -6.99
N ARG A 116 3.52 -3.81 -7.23
CA ARG A 116 3.70 -4.39 -8.56
C ARG A 116 2.54 -4.09 -9.52
N ASN A 117 1.35 -3.85 -8.97
CA ASN A 117 0.16 -3.57 -9.76
C ASN A 117 0.08 -2.09 -10.11
N THR A 118 0.17 -1.76 -11.37
CA THR A 118 0.16 -0.39 -11.89
C THR A 118 -1.15 0.34 -11.56
N GLY A 119 -2.27 -0.36 -11.66
CA GLY A 119 -3.57 0.21 -11.33
C GLY A 119 -3.65 0.68 -9.88
N LEU A 120 -3.10 -0.10 -8.92
CA LEU A 120 -3.07 0.30 -7.51
C LEU A 120 -2.13 1.48 -7.26
N CYS A 121 -0.98 1.54 -7.94
CA CYS A 121 -0.10 2.72 -7.88
C CYS A 121 -0.84 3.98 -8.32
N ILE A 122 -1.57 3.94 -9.43
CA ILE A 122 -2.34 5.08 -9.94
C ILE A 122 -3.46 5.45 -8.96
N LEU A 123 -4.21 4.48 -8.44
CA LEU A 123 -5.25 4.75 -7.44
C LEU A 123 -4.70 5.40 -6.17
N PHE A 124 -3.53 4.99 -5.73
CA PHE A 124 -2.88 5.61 -4.57
C PHE A 124 -2.46 7.05 -4.86
N GLU A 125 -1.82 7.30 -5.99
CA GLU A 125 -1.41 8.66 -6.38
C GLU A 125 -2.62 9.58 -6.56
N GLU A 126 -3.72 9.09 -7.14
CA GLU A 126 -4.96 9.84 -7.25
C GLU A 126 -5.57 10.15 -5.87
N ALA A 127 -5.55 9.18 -4.95
CA ALA A 127 -6.01 9.43 -3.59
C ALA A 127 -5.19 10.53 -2.90
N LEU A 128 -3.85 10.55 -3.10
CA LEU A 128 -2.99 11.62 -2.60
C LEU A 128 -3.28 12.97 -3.29
N ARG A 129 -3.47 12.97 -4.62
CA ARG A 129 -3.76 14.17 -5.40
C ARG A 129 -5.06 14.84 -4.94
N ASN A 130 -6.06 14.06 -4.60
CA ASN A 130 -7.40 14.52 -4.22
C ASN A 130 -7.49 14.94 -2.74
N LEU A 131 -6.43 14.81 -1.94
CA LEU A 131 -6.41 15.34 -0.58
C LEU A 131 -6.44 16.88 -0.59
N PRO A 132 -7.04 17.51 0.44
CA PRO A 132 -6.99 18.96 0.60
C PRO A 132 -5.55 19.50 0.52
N LYS A 133 -5.37 20.64 -0.17
CA LYS A 133 -4.06 21.29 -0.29
C LYS A 133 -3.70 22.04 0.99
N THR A 134 -3.34 21.30 2.03
CA THR A 134 -2.83 21.87 3.29
C THR A 134 -1.33 21.64 3.40
N THR A 135 -0.61 22.55 4.04
CA THR A 135 0.85 22.41 4.29
C THR A 135 1.17 21.06 4.93
N TYR A 136 0.30 20.57 5.77
CA TYR A 136 0.45 19.31 6.47
C TYR A 136 0.41 18.11 5.53
N PHE A 137 -0.61 18.02 4.66
CA PHE A 137 -0.72 16.94 3.69
C PHE A 137 0.38 17.02 2.61
N GLU A 138 0.71 18.22 2.13
CA GLU A 138 1.80 18.39 1.16
C GLU A 138 3.13 17.90 1.73
N LYS A 139 3.42 18.20 3.02
CA LYS A 139 4.60 17.67 3.70
C LYS A 139 4.58 16.15 3.86
N ALA A 140 3.43 15.53 4.07
CA ALA A 140 3.34 14.08 4.12
C ALA A 140 3.54 13.47 2.72
N LYS A 141 2.89 14.02 1.68
CA LYS A 141 3.03 13.58 0.29
C LYS A 141 4.49 13.63 -0.17
N SER A 142 5.23 14.71 0.16
CA SER A 142 6.64 14.86 -0.24
C SER A 142 7.58 13.82 0.37
N LYS A 143 7.11 13.04 1.35
CA LYS A 143 7.87 11.96 1.99
C LYS A 143 7.63 10.59 1.38
N ILE A 144 6.76 10.51 0.38
CA ILE A 144 6.39 9.23 -0.24
C ILE A 144 7.01 9.14 -1.63
N ASN A 145 7.72 8.05 -1.86
CA ASN A 145 8.19 7.64 -3.18
C ASN A 145 7.42 6.37 -3.58
N VAL A 146 6.71 6.43 -4.71
CA VAL A 146 5.94 5.30 -5.25
C VAL A 146 6.73 4.63 -6.35
N LEU A 147 6.99 3.33 -6.19
CA LEU A 147 7.69 2.49 -7.15
C LEU A 147 6.75 1.39 -7.64
N ASN A 148 6.47 1.39 -8.93
CA ASN A 148 5.72 0.30 -9.58
C ASN A 148 6.69 -0.82 -9.94
N GLU A 149 6.98 -1.67 -8.95
CA GLU A 149 8.01 -2.70 -9.05
C GLU A 149 7.63 -3.96 -8.28
N ASN A 150 8.29 -5.08 -8.62
CA ASN A 150 8.25 -6.27 -7.78
C ASN A 150 9.15 -6.08 -6.56
N SER A 151 8.60 -6.33 -5.36
CA SER A 151 9.33 -6.23 -4.09
C SER A 151 10.59 -7.12 -3.99
N GLU A 152 10.67 -8.20 -4.76
CA GLU A 152 11.86 -9.07 -4.82
C GLU A 152 13.11 -8.35 -5.33
N LYS A 153 12.96 -7.27 -6.11
CA LYS A 153 14.09 -6.44 -6.55
C LYS A 153 14.85 -5.79 -5.39
N PHE A 154 14.22 -5.64 -4.24
CA PHE A 154 14.78 -4.98 -3.06
C PHE A 154 15.48 -5.93 -2.08
N LEU A 155 15.54 -7.24 -2.36
CA LEU A 155 16.11 -8.24 -1.43
C LEU A 155 17.55 -7.92 -1.00
N ASN A 156 18.34 -7.31 -1.87
CA ASN A 156 19.73 -6.94 -1.60
C ASN A 156 19.89 -5.53 -1.01
N GLU A 157 18.80 -4.79 -0.82
CA GLU A 157 18.79 -3.39 -0.38
C GLU A 157 17.97 -3.18 0.90
N LEU A 158 17.56 -4.26 1.59
CA LEU A 158 16.69 -4.15 2.77
C LEU A 158 17.37 -3.43 3.94
N ASP A 159 18.70 -3.52 4.04
CA ASP A 159 19.49 -2.94 5.13
C ASP A 159 19.66 -1.41 5.06
N ILE A 160 19.40 -0.80 3.90
CA ILE A 160 19.41 0.68 3.77
C ILE A 160 18.18 1.31 4.44
N TYR A 161 17.13 0.52 4.68
CA TYR A 161 15.92 0.96 5.36
C TYR A 161 15.95 0.64 6.86
N ASP A 162 15.31 1.50 7.65
CA ASP A 162 15.18 1.27 9.09
C ASP A 162 14.08 0.27 9.43
N VAL A 163 13.05 0.21 8.55
CA VAL A 163 11.91 -0.70 8.70
C VAL A 163 11.51 -1.22 7.32
N ILE A 164 11.37 -2.53 7.23
CA ILE A 164 10.67 -3.20 6.13
C ILE A 164 9.26 -3.51 6.62
N TYR A 165 8.26 -3.01 5.93
CA TYR A 165 6.85 -3.22 6.25
C TYR A 165 6.20 -4.14 5.23
N VAL A 166 5.45 -5.13 5.73
CA VAL A 166 4.83 -6.17 4.91
C VAL A 166 3.39 -6.38 5.40
N ASP A 167 2.40 -6.06 4.58
CA ASP A 167 0.97 -6.29 4.81
C ASP A 167 0.37 -7.09 3.66
N PRO A 168 0.72 -8.36 3.50
CA PRO A 168 0.25 -9.15 2.37
C PRO A 168 -1.27 -9.34 2.45
N MET A 169 -1.93 -9.23 1.31
CA MET A 169 -3.34 -9.58 1.20
C MET A 169 -3.49 -11.10 1.28
N PHE A 170 -4.08 -11.57 2.37
CA PHE A 170 -4.37 -12.99 2.54
C PHE A 170 -5.77 -13.34 2.03
N ASP A 171 -5.89 -14.53 1.46
CA ASP A 171 -7.15 -15.23 1.34
C ASP A 171 -7.67 -15.63 2.74
N ILE A 172 -8.20 -14.65 3.47
CA ILE A 172 -8.95 -14.99 4.66
C ILE A 172 -10.33 -15.43 4.19
N LYS A 173 -10.61 -16.72 4.22
CA LYS A 173 -11.95 -17.29 4.14
C LYS A 173 -12.79 -16.88 5.36
N SER A 174 -12.98 -15.59 5.60
CA SER A 174 -13.77 -15.09 6.72
C SER A 174 -15.15 -14.68 6.26
N LYS A 175 -16.14 -15.31 6.86
CA LYS A 175 -17.55 -15.23 6.54
C LYS A 175 -18.28 -13.95 6.94
N ALA A 176 -17.67 -12.93 7.47
CA ALA A 176 -18.41 -11.74 7.93
C ALA A 176 -17.58 -10.44 7.96
N GLY A 177 -18.15 -9.35 7.46
CA GLY A 177 -17.84 -7.98 7.88
C GLY A 177 -16.74 -7.24 7.14
N ARG A 178 -16.29 -7.69 5.95
CA ARG A 178 -15.38 -6.88 5.13
C ARG A 178 -16.15 -5.78 4.39
N SER A 179 -15.56 -4.60 4.28
CA SER A 179 -16.08 -3.60 3.36
C SER A 179 -16.14 -4.16 1.94
N GLY A 180 -17.15 -3.80 1.16
CA GLY A 180 -17.28 -4.22 -0.24
C GLY A 180 -16.00 -3.95 -1.05
N GLN A 181 -15.31 -2.84 -0.76
CA GLN A 181 -14.05 -2.45 -1.39
C GLN A 181 -12.90 -3.44 -1.15
N LEU A 182 -12.78 -4.00 0.07
CA LEU A 182 -11.74 -4.98 0.37
C LEU A 182 -11.99 -6.31 -0.35
N ASN A 183 -13.26 -6.73 -0.45
CA ASN A 183 -13.64 -7.90 -1.23
C ASN A 183 -13.37 -7.70 -2.73
N THR A 184 -13.67 -6.50 -3.25
CA THR A 184 -13.39 -6.12 -4.64
C THR A 184 -11.89 -6.15 -4.92
N MET A 185 -11.07 -5.58 -4.03
CA MET A 185 -9.61 -5.61 -4.14
C MET A 185 -9.06 -7.05 -4.11
N GLN A 186 -9.59 -7.93 -3.27
CA GLN A 186 -9.17 -9.33 -3.24
C GLN A 186 -9.49 -10.07 -4.53
N LYS A 187 -10.66 -9.84 -5.13
CA LYS A 187 -11.01 -10.41 -6.44
C LYS A 187 -10.07 -9.91 -7.54
N TYR A 188 -9.73 -8.62 -7.50
CA TYR A 188 -8.78 -8.02 -8.45
C TYR A 188 -7.35 -8.58 -8.31
N LEU A 189 -6.93 -8.92 -7.06
CA LEU A 189 -5.58 -9.38 -6.74
C LEU A 189 -5.49 -10.89 -6.47
N SER A 190 -6.35 -11.70 -7.02
CA SER A 190 -6.58 -13.11 -6.68
C SER A 190 -5.35 -14.05 -6.69
N ASP A 191 -4.17 -13.57 -7.07
CA ASP A 191 -2.96 -14.40 -7.25
C ASP A 191 -1.73 -13.75 -6.60
N GLN A 192 -1.70 -13.68 -5.25
CA GLN A 192 -0.55 -13.12 -4.52
C GLN A 192 0.12 -14.17 -3.64
N SER A 193 1.39 -14.46 -3.95
CA SER A 193 2.29 -15.19 -3.05
C SER A 193 2.64 -14.35 -1.81
N ASP A 194 2.82 -15.00 -0.67
CA ASP A 194 3.29 -14.33 0.56
C ASP A 194 4.78 -14.00 0.46
N VAL A 195 5.10 -12.80 0.02
CA VAL A 195 6.47 -12.30 -0.13
C VAL A 195 7.24 -12.25 1.21
N SER A 196 6.55 -12.28 2.36
CA SER A 196 7.20 -12.18 3.67
C SER A 196 8.20 -13.32 3.94
N ILE A 197 7.93 -14.52 3.41
CA ILE A 197 8.82 -15.68 3.59
C ILE A 197 10.15 -15.46 2.88
N THR A 198 10.13 -14.92 1.67
CA THR A 198 11.33 -14.61 0.89
C THR A 198 12.14 -13.49 1.57
N LEU A 199 11.47 -12.42 2.00
CA LEU A 199 12.12 -11.25 2.57
C LEU A 199 12.74 -11.51 3.94
N ILE A 200 12.21 -12.45 4.74
CA ILE A 200 12.71 -12.74 6.09
C ILE A 200 14.12 -13.35 6.06
N GLY A 201 14.50 -13.97 4.94
CA GLY A 201 15.86 -14.44 4.68
C GLY A 201 16.88 -13.31 4.47
N GLY A 202 16.43 -12.12 4.02
CA GLY A 202 17.28 -11.00 3.65
C GLY A 202 17.96 -10.31 4.84
N ASN A 203 18.86 -9.37 4.54
CA ASN A 203 19.54 -8.56 5.56
C ASN A 203 18.72 -7.29 5.84
N PHE A 204 18.17 -7.15 7.06
CA PHE A 204 17.34 -6.00 7.48
C PHE A 204 17.56 -5.67 8.96
N LYS A 205 17.28 -4.43 9.35
CA LYS A 205 17.33 -3.98 10.74
C LYS A 205 16.07 -4.38 11.51
N ARG A 206 14.91 -4.06 10.94
CA ARG A 206 13.58 -4.36 11.49
C ARG A 206 12.64 -4.72 10.35
N MET A 207 11.95 -5.84 10.48
CA MET A 207 10.85 -6.21 9.59
C MET A 207 9.56 -6.31 10.39
N VAL A 208 8.50 -5.72 9.89
CA VAL A 208 7.17 -5.73 10.50
C VAL A 208 6.21 -6.42 9.53
N ILE A 209 5.64 -7.53 9.95
CA ILE A 209 4.65 -8.26 9.15
C ILE A 209 3.29 -8.13 9.84
N LYS A 210 2.34 -7.52 9.17
CA LYS A 210 0.97 -7.40 9.63
C LYS A 210 0.18 -8.65 9.24
N ARG A 211 -0.61 -9.16 10.16
CA ARG A 211 -1.42 -10.36 9.99
C ARG A 211 -2.79 -10.19 10.65
N PRO A 212 -3.83 -10.90 10.17
CA PRO A 212 -5.05 -11.08 10.94
C PRO A 212 -4.74 -11.79 12.26
N ILE A 213 -5.49 -11.48 13.32
CA ILE A 213 -5.28 -12.11 14.62
C ILE A 213 -5.52 -13.63 14.61
N SER A 214 -6.34 -14.11 13.66
CA SER A 214 -6.61 -15.53 13.43
C SER A 214 -5.49 -16.27 12.70
N PHE A 215 -4.43 -15.56 12.27
CA PHE A 215 -3.33 -16.18 11.54
C PHE A 215 -2.48 -17.05 12.46
N ASN A 216 -2.44 -18.33 12.16
CA ASN A 216 -1.61 -19.29 12.88
C ASN A 216 -0.23 -19.37 12.26
N HIS A 217 0.79 -18.97 13.01
CA HIS A 217 2.17 -19.08 12.55
C HIS A 217 2.59 -20.53 12.36
N SER A 218 3.28 -20.81 11.26
CA SER A 218 4.13 -22.00 11.21
C SER A 218 5.16 -21.90 12.35
N LYS A 219 5.46 -23.01 13.05
CA LYS A 219 6.42 -23.08 14.16
C LYS A 219 7.85 -22.59 13.80
N ARG A 220 8.10 -22.29 12.52
CA ARG A 220 9.43 -21.94 11.97
C ARG A 220 9.83 -20.46 12.11
N LEU A 221 8.87 -19.54 12.25
CA LEU A 221 9.14 -18.10 12.30
C LEU A 221 8.64 -17.51 13.61
N LYS A 222 9.54 -17.35 14.59
CA LYS A 222 9.21 -16.72 15.87
C LYS A 222 9.61 -15.24 15.85
N PRO A 223 8.66 -14.29 15.90
CA PRO A 223 8.98 -12.86 16.00
C PRO A 223 9.57 -12.55 17.37
N GLN A 224 10.54 -11.62 17.43
CA GLN A 224 11.09 -11.13 18.69
C GLN A 224 10.08 -10.26 19.45
N ILE A 225 9.20 -9.54 18.72
CA ILE A 225 8.16 -8.70 19.31
C ILE A 225 6.83 -9.01 18.63
N THR A 226 5.77 -9.14 19.43
CA THR A 226 4.40 -9.27 18.92
C THR A 226 3.56 -8.13 19.47
N VAL A 227 2.96 -7.33 18.57
CA VAL A 227 2.05 -6.24 18.92
C VAL A 227 0.64 -6.64 18.52
N LYS A 228 -0.20 -6.99 19.51
CA LYS A 228 -1.56 -7.50 19.29
C LYS A 228 -2.59 -6.37 19.35
N GLY A 229 -3.45 -6.30 18.37
CA GLY A 229 -4.68 -5.51 18.34
C GLY A 229 -5.93 -6.39 18.46
N LYS A 230 -7.10 -5.80 18.26
CA LYS A 230 -8.38 -6.54 18.29
C LYS A 230 -8.58 -7.41 17.03
N ALA A 231 -8.19 -6.91 15.85
CA ALA A 231 -8.39 -7.59 14.56
C ALA A 231 -7.08 -7.99 13.88
N VAL A 232 -5.98 -7.31 14.20
CA VAL A 232 -4.68 -7.50 13.56
C VAL A 232 -3.59 -7.71 14.59
N VAL A 233 -2.53 -8.38 14.17
CA VAL A 233 -1.30 -8.56 14.91
C VAL A 233 -0.12 -8.15 14.03
N PHE A 234 0.86 -7.47 14.62
CA PHE A 234 2.13 -7.15 13.97
C PHE A 234 3.21 -8.04 14.57
N HIS A 235 3.88 -8.79 13.71
CA HIS A 235 5.03 -9.60 14.06
C HIS A 235 6.28 -8.84 13.67
N VAL A 236 7.13 -8.56 14.65
CA VAL A 236 8.34 -7.79 14.46
C VAL A 236 9.56 -8.69 14.57
N PHE A 237 10.35 -8.70 13.52
CA PHE A 237 11.61 -9.40 13.43
C PHE A 237 12.74 -8.37 13.45
N LEU A 238 13.76 -8.65 14.26
CA LEU A 238 14.94 -7.81 14.40
C LEU A 238 16.17 -8.62 13.99
N LYS A 239 17.02 -8.07 13.16
CA LYS A 239 18.34 -8.61 12.88
C LYS A 239 19.38 -7.58 13.31
N ASN A 240 20.43 -8.03 13.96
CA ASN A 240 21.59 -7.18 14.19
C ASN A 240 22.36 -7.05 12.86
N PRO A 241 22.69 -5.83 12.42
CA PRO A 241 23.43 -5.64 11.15
C PRO A 241 24.86 -6.21 11.19
N ASN A 242 25.32 -6.74 12.32
CA ASN A 242 26.68 -7.22 12.57
C ASN A 242 26.77 -8.75 12.83
N ASN A 243 25.75 -9.53 12.47
CA ASN A 243 25.81 -10.99 12.51
C ASN A 243 25.57 -11.56 11.13
#